data_f27fffa2f96c242f33cb09daa5299e4c
#
_entry.id   f27fffa2f96c242f33cb09daa5299e4c
#
_cell.length_a   1.000
_cell.length_b   1.000
_cell.length_c   1.000
_cell.angle_alpha   90.00
_cell.angle_beta   90.00
_cell.angle_gamma   90.00
#
_symmetry.space_group_name_H-M   'P 1'
#
loop_
_entity.id
_entity.type
_entity.pdbx_description
1 polymer ?
#
loop_
_entity_poly.entity_id
_entity_poly.type
_entity_poly.pdbx_seq_one_letter_code
_entity_poly.pdbx_strand_id
1 'polypeptide(L)'
;MKQQNLVILIILFFISSCGMKTKQGLTENYDENKTEILELKNHYNKIVPEDFIIRIRFNSSDNIDFFVYQPIENSEKRELLFQQWDLDIDDYEPENPRSDYDKKYHGITNSFIEVKEKLDWTNQTFIDLYNKLDNVNCMGISNRNPTEIEYGFKGMGAFSYLIFDENLNLELQEKYSDDCSQMFYKENVVLNYGSGAIGSFCTPEFKRTK
;
A
#
# COMPACT_ATOMS: atom_id res chain seq x y z
N MET A 1 14.90 32.16 35.89
CA MET A 1 15.53 30.92 35.47
C MET A 1 14.59 29.70 35.36
N LYS A 2 13.49 29.57 36.12
CA LYS A 2 12.59 28.39 36.04
C LYS A 2 11.70 28.33 34.79
N GLN A 3 11.37 29.46 34.16
CA GLN A 3 10.49 29.48 32.97
C GLN A 3 11.19 29.08 31.67
N GLN A 4 12.49 29.35 31.51
CA GLN A 4 13.24 28.97 30.30
C GLN A 4 13.43 27.46 30.16
N ASN A 5 13.57 26.75 31.27
CA ASN A 5 13.75 25.29 31.23
C ASN A 5 12.46 24.53 30.85
N LEU A 6 11.27 25.10 31.12
CA LEU A 6 9.99 24.52 30.77
C LEU A 6 9.73 24.61 29.25
N VAL A 7 10.12 25.70 28.61
CA VAL A 7 9.95 25.90 27.17
C VAL A 7 10.86 24.95 26.38
N ILE A 8 12.09 24.73 26.84
CA ILE A 8 13.03 23.78 26.22
C ILE A 8 12.53 22.35 26.32
N LEU A 9 11.92 21.97 27.45
CA LEU A 9 11.34 20.64 27.65
C LEU A 9 10.14 20.38 26.70
N ILE A 10 9.30 21.38 26.48
CA ILE A 10 8.14 21.30 25.57
C ILE A 10 8.62 21.19 24.12
N ILE A 11 9.66 21.91 23.71
CA ILE A 11 10.21 21.86 22.33
C ILE A 11 10.82 20.46 22.06
N LEU A 12 11.45 19.82 23.03
CA LEU A 12 12.00 18.48 22.88
C LEU A 12 10.91 17.40 22.67
N PHE A 13 9.71 17.60 23.17
CA PHE A 13 8.57 16.68 22.96
C PHE A 13 7.97 16.77 21.55
N PHE A 14 8.12 17.91 20.86
CA PHE A 14 7.58 18.10 19.51
C PHE A 14 8.52 17.62 18.38
N ILE A 15 9.78 17.29 18.68
CA ILE A 15 10.75 16.83 17.65
C ILE A 15 10.68 15.31 17.45
N SER A 16 9.94 14.57 18.26
CA SER A 16 9.92 13.10 18.24
C SER A 16 8.83 12.47 17.35
N SER A 17 8.09 13.24 16.54
CA SER A 17 6.91 12.70 15.84
C SER A 17 7.01 12.63 14.31
N CYS A 18 8.19 12.71 13.74
CA CYS A 18 8.38 12.28 12.35
C CYS A 18 9.14 10.94 12.34
N GLY A 19 8.51 9.91 12.90
CA GLY A 19 9.09 8.58 12.99
C GLY A 19 9.30 8.00 11.60
N MET A 20 10.56 7.98 11.12
CA MET A 20 10.93 7.22 9.93
C MET A 20 10.44 5.78 10.11
N LYS A 21 9.64 5.29 9.15
CA LYS A 21 9.21 3.89 9.16
C LYS A 21 10.46 2.98 9.17
N THR A 22 10.43 1.93 9.99
CA THR A 22 11.57 1.00 10.19
C THR A 22 11.05 -0.43 10.14
N LYS A 23 11.96 -1.40 9.94
CA LYS A 23 11.62 -2.82 10.08
C LYS A 23 11.05 -3.14 11.45
N GLN A 24 11.62 -2.58 12.52
CA GLN A 24 11.11 -2.79 13.87
C GLN A 24 9.67 -2.28 13.99
N GLY A 25 9.40 -1.05 13.55
CA GLY A 25 8.04 -0.53 13.56
C GLY A 25 7.08 -1.33 12.69
N LEU A 26 7.55 -1.89 11.55
CA LEU A 26 6.76 -2.79 10.71
C LEU A 26 6.38 -4.08 11.44
N THR A 27 7.33 -4.72 12.17
CA THR A 27 7.05 -5.94 12.94
C THR A 27 6.15 -5.68 14.13
N GLU A 28 6.42 -4.62 14.89
CA GLU A 28 5.60 -4.20 16.03
C GLU A 28 4.16 -3.91 15.59
N ASN A 29 3.98 -3.13 14.51
CA ASN A 29 2.67 -2.82 13.96
C ASN A 29 1.89 -4.08 13.54
N TYR A 30 2.57 -5.05 12.90
CA TYR A 30 1.91 -6.30 12.54
C TYR A 30 1.49 -7.09 13.78
N ASP A 31 2.35 -7.18 14.79
CA ASP A 31 2.07 -7.96 15.99
C ASP A 31 0.94 -7.36 16.84
N GLU A 32 0.86 -6.04 16.88
CA GLU A 32 -0.18 -5.31 17.61
C GLU A 32 -1.53 -5.34 16.87
N ASN A 33 -1.53 -5.33 15.52
CA ASN A 33 -2.75 -5.20 14.70
C ASN A 33 -2.99 -6.43 13.80
N LYS A 34 -2.45 -7.62 14.15
CA LYS A 34 -2.52 -8.80 13.29
C LYS A 34 -3.95 -9.14 12.84
N THR A 35 -4.88 -9.13 13.78
CA THR A 35 -6.27 -9.50 13.50
C THR A 35 -6.90 -8.52 12.52
N GLU A 36 -6.76 -7.24 12.77
CA GLU A 36 -7.33 -6.15 11.96
C GLU A 36 -6.68 -6.09 10.57
N ILE A 37 -5.37 -6.37 10.46
CA ILE A 37 -4.65 -6.48 9.17
C ILE A 37 -5.19 -7.64 8.34
N LEU A 38 -5.45 -8.81 8.96
CA LEU A 38 -6.04 -9.95 8.26
C LEU A 38 -7.50 -9.72 7.88
N GLU A 39 -8.27 -9.05 8.73
CA GLU A 39 -9.63 -8.63 8.42
C GLU A 39 -9.67 -7.61 7.28
N LEU A 40 -8.74 -6.65 7.25
CA LEU A 40 -8.57 -5.70 6.14
C LEU A 40 -8.28 -6.44 4.84
N LYS A 41 -7.32 -7.40 4.82
CA LYS A 41 -7.04 -8.24 3.66
C LYS A 41 -8.32 -8.93 3.14
N ASN A 42 -9.03 -9.60 4.05
CA ASN A 42 -10.22 -10.36 3.70
C ASN A 42 -11.35 -9.46 3.19
N HIS A 43 -11.54 -8.31 3.84
CA HIS A 43 -12.51 -7.30 3.41
C HIS A 43 -12.18 -6.79 2.01
N TYR A 44 -10.92 -6.39 1.77
CA TYR A 44 -10.48 -5.87 0.49
C TYR A 44 -10.65 -6.89 -0.64
N ASN A 45 -10.19 -8.11 -0.43
CA ASN A 45 -10.33 -9.19 -1.42
C ASN A 45 -11.79 -9.54 -1.72
N LYS A 46 -12.72 -9.25 -0.79
CA LYS A 46 -14.16 -9.45 -1.00
C LYS A 46 -14.83 -8.34 -1.80
N ILE A 47 -14.38 -7.09 -1.64
CA ILE A 47 -14.99 -5.95 -2.36
C ILE A 47 -14.37 -5.70 -3.72
N VAL A 48 -13.16 -6.23 -3.98
CA VAL A 48 -12.56 -6.21 -5.31
C VAL A 48 -13.17 -7.33 -6.15
N PRO A 49 -13.75 -7.04 -7.32
CA PRO A 49 -14.24 -8.09 -8.21
C PRO A 49 -13.11 -9.05 -8.61
N GLU A 50 -13.42 -10.35 -8.71
CA GLU A 50 -12.46 -11.45 -8.82
C GLU A 50 -11.46 -11.27 -9.97
N ASP A 51 -11.92 -10.69 -11.07
CA ASP A 51 -11.10 -10.52 -12.28
C ASP A 51 -10.16 -9.31 -12.23
N PHE A 52 -10.31 -8.41 -11.26
CA PHE A 52 -9.52 -7.19 -11.20
C PHE A 52 -8.35 -7.31 -10.25
N ILE A 53 -7.22 -6.66 -10.59
CA ILE A 53 -6.19 -6.30 -9.63
C ILE A 53 -6.25 -4.81 -9.40
N ILE A 54 -6.47 -4.44 -8.15
CA ILE A 54 -6.56 -3.05 -7.74
C ILE A 54 -5.44 -2.76 -6.75
N ARG A 55 -4.74 -1.66 -6.97
CA ARG A 55 -3.83 -1.07 -5.99
C ARG A 55 -4.33 0.32 -5.64
N ILE A 56 -4.51 0.55 -4.37
CA ILE A 56 -4.87 1.86 -3.83
C ILE A 56 -3.89 2.25 -2.74
N ARG A 57 -3.46 3.50 -2.76
CA ARG A 57 -2.67 4.12 -1.69
C ARG A 57 -3.30 5.46 -1.37
N PHE A 58 -3.50 5.72 -0.10
CA PHE A 58 -4.02 7.00 0.39
C PHE A 58 -2.87 7.92 0.74
N ASN A 59 -2.85 9.11 0.11
CA ASN A 59 -1.98 10.23 0.45
C ASN A 59 -2.64 11.09 1.55
N SER A 60 -3.97 11.12 1.55
CA SER A 60 -4.85 11.70 2.58
C SER A 60 -6.20 10.97 2.56
N SER A 61 -7.18 11.40 3.34
CA SER A 61 -8.54 10.82 3.37
C SER A 61 -9.29 10.91 2.03
N ASP A 62 -8.93 11.86 1.20
CA ASP A 62 -9.59 12.24 -0.05
C ASP A 62 -8.67 12.19 -1.29
N ASN A 63 -7.37 12.00 -1.10
CA ASN A 63 -6.38 11.95 -2.18
C ASN A 63 -5.70 10.58 -2.23
N ILE A 64 -5.72 9.94 -3.41
CA ILE A 64 -5.23 8.57 -3.61
C ILE A 64 -4.34 8.41 -4.85
N ASP A 65 -3.45 7.44 -4.80
CA ASP A 65 -2.89 6.81 -5.98
C ASP A 65 -3.73 5.57 -6.30
N PHE A 66 -4.32 5.51 -7.49
CA PHE A 66 -5.28 4.46 -7.85
C PHE A 66 -4.92 3.79 -9.17
N PHE A 67 -4.78 2.47 -9.14
CA PHE A 67 -4.41 1.65 -10.30
C PHE A 67 -5.35 0.47 -10.38
N VAL A 68 -5.93 0.26 -11.57
CA VAL A 68 -6.85 -0.83 -11.84
C VAL A 68 -6.38 -1.59 -13.08
N TYR A 69 -6.18 -2.89 -12.92
CA TYR A 69 -5.84 -3.81 -14.00
C TYR A 69 -6.97 -4.80 -14.18
N GLN A 70 -7.32 -5.07 -15.44
CA GLN A 70 -8.29 -6.10 -15.81
C GLN A 70 -7.62 -7.23 -16.58
N PRO A 71 -8.18 -8.45 -16.59
CA PRO A 71 -7.67 -9.53 -17.41
C PRO A 71 -7.88 -9.20 -18.90
N ILE A 72 -6.95 -9.69 -19.73
CA ILE A 72 -7.13 -9.72 -21.17
C ILE A 72 -7.78 -11.06 -21.53
N GLU A 73 -8.89 -11.03 -22.27
CA GLU A 73 -9.61 -12.22 -22.69
C GLU A 73 -8.67 -13.25 -23.35
N ASN A 74 -8.75 -14.50 -22.95
CA ASN A 74 -7.91 -15.61 -23.41
C ASN A 74 -6.39 -15.43 -23.18
N SER A 75 -5.98 -14.68 -22.14
CA SER A 75 -4.58 -14.43 -21.81
C SER A 75 -4.36 -14.44 -20.29
N GLU A 76 -3.18 -14.88 -19.87
CA GLU A 76 -2.72 -14.68 -18.47
C GLU A 76 -2.25 -13.24 -18.23
N LYS A 77 -2.18 -12.43 -19.26
CA LYS A 77 -1.77 -11.01 -19.14
C LYS A 77 -2.94 -10.17 -18.65
N ARG A 78 -2.58 -9.04 -18.08
CA ARG A 78 -3.52 -8.01 -17.63
C ARG A 78 -3.21 -6.71 -18.34
N GLU A 79 -4.24 -5.94 -18.63
CA GLU A 79 -4.10 -4.59 -19.14
C GLU A 79 -4.44 -3.57 -18.09
N LEU A 80 -3.80 -2.41 -18.17
CA LEU A 80 -4.05 -1.29 -17.30
C LEU A 80 -5.34 -0.59 -17.76
N LEU A 81 -6.39 -0.74 -16.94
CA LEU A 81 -7.69 -0.13 -17.19
C LEU A 81 -7.71 1.34 -16.78
N PHE A 82 -7.07 1.65 -15.66
CA PHE A 82 -7.01 2.99 -15.08
C PHE A 82 -5.76 3.18 -14.25
N GLN A 83 -5.16 4.37 -14.33
CA GLN A 83 -4.05 4.78 -13.48
C GLN A 83 -4.13 6.28 -13.24
N GLN A 84 -4.12 6.67 -11.99
CA GLN A 84 -3.92 8.06 -11.62
C GLN A 84 -3.19 8.18 -10.29
N TRP A 85 -2.22 9.09 -10.24
CA TRP A 85 -1.53 9.54 -9.05
C TRP A 85 -2.18 10.81 -8.55
N ASP A 86 -2.16 11.04 -7.23
CA ASP A 86 -2.72 12.25 -6.61
C ASP A 86 -4.16 12.53 -7.07
N LEU A 87 -4.98 11.48 -7.17
CA LEU A 87 -6.38 11.56 -7.54
C LEU A 87 -7.19 12.08 -6.37
N ASP A 88 -7.89 13.18 -6.55
CA ASP A 88 -8.91 13.67 -5.63
C ASP A 88 -10.22 12.91 -5.86
N ILE A 89 -10.75 12.29 -4.81
CA ILE A 89 -11.93 11.43 -4.88
C ILE A 89 -13.21 12.26 -5.08
N ASP A 90 -13.28 13.44 -4.47
CA ASP A 90 -14.46 14.29 -4.45
C ASP A 90 -14.47 15.32 -5.59
N ASP A 91 -13.29 15.83 -5.97
CA ASP A 91 -13.11 16.88 -6.97
C ASP A 91 -12.54 16.35 -8.30
N TYR A 92 -12.86 15.08 -8.66
CA TYR A 92 -12.42 14.52 -9.92
C TYR A 92 -12.97 15.29 -11.12
N GLU A 93 -12.09 16.01 -11.81
CA GLU A 93 -12.40 16.69 -13.07
C GLU A 93 -12.01 15.80 -14.27
N PRO A 94 -12.99 15.34 -15.10
CA PRO A 94 -12.72 14.47 -16.26
C PRO A 94 -11.79 15.12 -17.32
N GLU A 95 -11.70 16.45 -17.33
CA GLU A 95 -10.91 17.23 -18.28
C GLU A 95 -9.50 17.60 -17.77
N ASN A 96 -9.06 16.98 -16.66
CA ASN A 96 -7.72 17.25 -16.11
C ASN A 96 -6.65 16.91 -17.17
N PRO A 97 -5.67 17.81 -17.43
CA PRO A 97 -4.57 17.59 -18.38
C PRO A 97 -3.76 16.30 -18.16
N ARG A 98 -3.73 15.78 -16.92
CA ARG A 98 -3.15 14.46 -16.62
C ARG A 98 -3.91 13.31 -17.29
N SER A 99 -5.23 13.38 -17.37
CA SER A 99 -6.03 12.35 -18.06
C SER A 99 -5.72 12.27 -19.55
N ASP A 100 -5.41 13.39 -20.19
CA ASP A 100 -5.00 13.42 -21.60
C ASP A 100 -3.61 12.84 -21.83
N TYR A 101 -2.69 13.03 -20.88
CA TYR A 101 -1.37 12.39 -20.87
C TYR A 101 -1.50 10.86 -20.77
N ASP A 102 -2.30 10.37 -19.86
CA ASP A 102 -2.51 8.95 -19.62
C ASP A 102 -3.20 8.29 -20.83
N LYS A 103 -4.22 8.93 -21.42
CA LYS A 103 -4.84 8.50 -22.67
C LYS A 103 -3.83 8.40 -23.81
N LYS A 104 -2.99 9.43 -23.97
CA LYS A 104 -2.04 9.54 -25.06
C LYS A 104 -0.87 8.57 -24.96
N TYR A 105 -0.31 8.38 -23.77
CA TYR A 105 0.92 7.64 -23.57
C TYR A 105 0.73 6.23 -23.00
N HIS A 106 -0.38 5.97 -22.33
CA HIS A 106 -0.68 4.68 -21.71
C HIS A 106 -1.93 3.99 -22.28
N GLY A 107 -2.62 4.63 -23.23
CA GLY A 107 -3.82 4.06 -23.86
C GLY A 107 -5.02 3.95 -22.92
N ILE A 108 -4.98 4.62 -21.76
CA ILE A 108 -6.05 4.58 -20.78
C ILE A 108 -7.21 5.43 -21.29
N THR A 109 -8.35 4.80 -21.51
CA THR A 109 -9.55 5.45 -22.06
C THR A 109 -10.66 5.64 -21.04
N ASN A 110 -10.60 4.95 -19.92
CA ASN A 110 -11.65 4.99 -18.89
C ASN A 110 -11.44 6.18 -17.94
N SER A 111 -12.52 6.88 -17.63
CA SER A 111 -12.53 7.87 -16.57
C SER A 111 -12.65 7.20 -15.19
N PHE A 112 -12.33 7.94 -14.13
CA PHE A 112 -12.51 7.46 -12.75
C PHE A 112 -13.96 7.08 -12.44
N ILE A 113 -14.93 7.82 -13.01
CA ILE A 113 -16.36 7.53 -12.86
C ILE A 113 -16.70 6.17 -13.46
N GLU A 114 -16.30 5.91 -14.71
CA GLU A 114 -16.54 4.63 -15.39
C GLU A 114 -15.88 3.46 -14.67
N VAL A 115 -14.70 3.68 -14.07
CA VAL A 115 -14.02 2.65 -13.30
C VAL A 115 -14.76 2.37 -11.99
N LYS A 116 -15.22 3.39 -11.26
CA LYS A 116 -16.04 3.19 -10.07
C LYS A 116 -17.31 2.38 -10.38
N GLU A 117 -17.99 2.70 -11.48
CA GLU A 117 -19.19 1.97 -11.94
C GLU A 117 -18.86 0.50 -12.25
N LYS A 118 -17.76 0.22 -12.96
CA LYS A 118 -17.32 -1.16 -13.26
C LYS A 118 -16.99 -1.97 -12.01
N LEU A 119 -16.48 -1.32 -10.97
CA LEU A 119 -16.11 -1.96 -9.70
C LEU A 119 -17.28 -2.04 -8.72
N ASP A 120 -18.41 -1.40 -9.02
CA ASP A 120 -19.52 -1.16 -8.07
C ASP A 120 -19.02 -0.45 -6.79
N TRP A 121 -18.09 0.50 -6.95
CA TRP A 121 -17.51 1.28 -5.85
C TRP A 121 -18.11 2.68 -5.78
N THR A 122 -18.31 3.15 -4.57
CA THR A 122 -18.80 4.50 -4.26
C THR A 122 -17.72 5.27 -3.49
N ASN A 123 -17.90 6.59 -3.29
CA ASN A 123 -17.03 7.37 -2.42
C ASN A 123 -16.99 6.79 -0.99
N GLN A 124 -18.10 6.20 -0.52
CA GLN A 124 -18.14 5.52 0.79
C GLN A 124 -17.17 4.32 0.84
N THR A 125 -17.00 3.60 -0.26
CA THR A 125 -16.03 2.48 -0.33
C THR A 125 -14.59 2.97 -0.05
N PHE A 126 -14.21 4.12 -0.61
CA PHE A 126 -12.89 4.72 -0.35
C PHE A 126 -12.75 5.20 1.10
N ILE A 127 -13.78 5.85 1.64
CA ILE A 127 -13.80 6.29 3.05
C ILE A 127 -13.64 5.09 4.00
N ASP A 128 -14.37 4.01 3.75
CA ASP A 128 -14.30 2.80 4.57
C ASP A 128 -12.92 2.13 4.49
N LEU A 129 -12.30 2.10 3.29
CA LEU A 129 -10.96 1.59 3.10
C LEU A 129 -9.92 2.46 3.80
N TYR A 130 -10.02 3.78 3.67
CA TYR A 130 -9.14 4.71 4.38
C TYR A 130 -9.18 4.47 5.89
N ASN A 131 -10.38 4.43 6.47
CA ASN A 131 -10.55 4.22 7.90
C ASN A 131 -9.98 2.86 8.37
N LYS A 132 -10.12 1.81 7.57
CA LYS A 132 -9.56 0.48 7.89
C LYS A 132 -8.02 0.47 7.80
N LEU A 133 -7.44 1.15 6.82
CA LEU A 133 -5.99 1.28 6.67
C LEU A 133 -5.39 2.14 7.78
N ASP A 134 -6.00 3.28 8.08
CA ASP A 134 -5.57 4.18 9.14
C ASP A 134 -5.60 3.49 10.51
N ASN A 135 -6.64 2.70 10.77
CA ASN A 135 -6.82 1.93 12.01
C ASN A 135 -5.67 0.93 12.27
N VAL A 136 -5.02 0.43 11.22
CA VAL A 136 -3.86 -0.47 11.30
C VAL A 136 -2.54 0.24 10.96
N ASN A 137 -2.55 1.58 10.95
CA ASN A 137 -1.40 2.42 10.63
C ASN A 137 -0.72 2.05 9.29
N CYS A 138 -1.52 1.72 8.29
CA CYS A 138 -1.12 1.41 6.92
C CYS A 138 -1.70 2.46 5.95
N MET A 139 -1.10 2.56 4.76
CA MET A 139 -1.47 3.60 3.80
C MET A 139 -1.98 3.06 2.46
N GLY A 140 -1.81 1.80 2.18
CA GLY A 140 -2.23 1.24 0.89
C GLY A 140 -2.44 -0.26 0.91
N ILE A 141 -3.15 -0.76 -0.10
CA ILE A 141 -3.44 -2.18 -0.27
C ILE A 141 -3.57 -2.55 -1.75
N SER A 142 -3.17 -3.78 -2.08
CA SER A 142 -3.36 -4.39 -3.40
C SER A 142 -3.76 -5.85 -3.25
N ASN A 143 -4.78 -6.29 -4.00
CA ASN A 143 -5.24 -7.69 -4.01
C ASN A 143 -4.41 -8.60 -4.92
N ARG A 144 -3.16 -8.28 -5.17
CA ARG A 144 -2.23 -9.22 -5.83
C ARG A 144 -2.14 -10.50 -5.00
N ASN A 145 -1.66 -11.56 -5.61
CA ASN A 145 -1.32 -12.77 -4.87
C ASN A 145 0.22 -12.88 -4.75
N PRO A 146 0.78 -12.71 -3.54
CA PRO A 146 0.13 -12.39 -2.26
C PRO A 146 -0.49 -10.99 -2.20
N THR A 147 -1.48 -10.80 -1.30
CA THR A 147 -2.02 -9.46 -0.99
C THR A 147 -0.92 -8.60 -0.38
N GLU A 148 -0.73 -7.41 -0.92
CA GLU A 148 0.24 -6.44 -0.40
C GLU A 148 -0.47 -5.35 0.39
N ILE A 149 -0.02 -5.09 1.64
CA ILE A 149 -0.49 -3.99 2.47
C ILE A 149 0.69 -3.08 2.78
N GLU A 150 0.63 -1.83 2.33
CA GLU A 150 1.70 -0.86 2.48
C GLU A 150 1.64 -0.18 3.85
N TYR A 151 2.72 -0.34 4.62
CA TYR A 151 2.86 0.27 5.94
C TYR A 151 3.34 1.72 5.86
N GLY A 152 4.25 2.03 4.97
CA GLY A 152 4.71 3.40 4.75
C GLY A 152 6.11 3.53 4.19
N PHE A 153 6.47 4.76 3.86
CA PHE A 153 7.72 5.07 3.18
C PHE A 153 8.93 5.16 4.13
N LYS A 154 10.07 4.73 3.58
CA LYS A 154 11.40 5.03 4.07
C LYS A 154 12.31 5.40 2.89
N GLY A 155 12.66 6.66 2.80
CA GLY A 155 13.38 7.15 1.62
C GLY A 155 12.52 7.01 0.36
N MET A 156 13.08 6.38 -0.69
CA MET A 156 12.38 6.18 -1.97
C MET A 156 11.63 4.85 -2.07
N GLY A 157 11.70 4.01 -1.06
CA GLY A 157 10.95 2.74 -0.99
C GLY A 157 9.88 2.77 0.09
N ALA A 158 8.98 1.79 0.03
CA ALA A 158 7.95 1.56 1.04
C ALA A 158 8.15 0.21 1.72
N PHE A 159 7.86 0.14 3.00
CA PHE A 159 7.68 -1.10 3.72
C PHE A 159 6.26 -1.61 3.52
N SER A 160 6.11 -2.90 3.28
CA SER A 160 4.82 -3.55 3.14
C SER A 160 4.83 -4.97 3.72
N TYR A 161 3.63 -5.48 3.95
CA TYR A 161 3.36 -6.89 4.22
C TYR A 161 2.91 -7.57 2.94
N LEU A 162 3.54 -8.70 2.60
CA LEU A 162 3.02 -9.64 1.61
C LEU A 162 2.32 -10.77 2.37
N ILE A 163 1.00 -10.85 2.27
CA ILE A 163 0.19 -11.78 3.05
C ILE A 163 -0.39 -12.83 2.12
N PHE A 164 0.09 -14.06 2.26
CA PHE A 164 -0.36 -15.20 1.50
C PHE A 164 -1.68 -15.76 2.06
N ASP A 165 -2.37 -16.57 1.27
CA ASP A 165 -3.59 -17.24 1.72
C ASP A 165 -3.29 -18.41 2.66
N GLU A 166 -2.16 -19.08 2.44
CA GLU A 166 -1.71 -20.23 3.23
C GLU A 166 -0.34 -19.97 3.89
N ASN A 167 -0.07 -20.70 4.96
CA ASN A 167 1.24 -20.66 5.62
C ASN A 167 2.34 -21.11 4.66
N LEU A 168 3.45 -20.39 4.67
CA LEU A 168 4.57 -20.66 3.79
C LEU A 168 5.32 -21.93 4.25
N ASN A 169 5.55 -22.85 3.32
CA ASN A 169 6.45 -23.97 3.53
C ASN A 169 7.92 -23.50 3.53
N LEU A 170 8.86 -24.38 3.91
CA LEU A 170 10.28 -24.04 4.05
C LEU A 170 10.89 -23.50 2.75
N GLU A 171 10.52 -24.04 1.60
CA GLU A 171 11.04 -23.61 0.30
C GLU A 171 10.62 -22.15 0.01
N LEU A 172 9.37 -21.81 0.26
CA LEU A 172 8.86 -20.45 0.08
C LEU A 172 9.43 -19.48 1.13
N GLN A 173 9.64 -19.93 2.37
CA GLN A 173 10.29 -19.12 3.40
C GLN A 173 11.73 -18.75 2.99
N GLU A 174 12.49 -19.68 2.42
CA GLU A 174 13.83 -19.43 1.89
C GLU A 174 13.78 -18.51 0.68
N LYS A 175 12.87 -18.74 -0.27
CA LYS A 175 12.68 -17.93 -1.47
C LYS A 175 12.38 -16.47 -1.13
N TYR A 176 11.56 -16.24 -0.11
CA TYR A 176 11.16 -14.90 0.35
C TYR A 176 12.06 -14.35 1.48
N SER A 177 13.29 -14.83 1.58
CA SER A 177 14.30 -14.33 2.52
C SER A 177 15.60 -14.05 1.75
N ASP A 178 15.55 -13.03 0.89
CA ASP A 178 16.61 -12.72 -0.09
C ASP A 178 17.78 -11.90 0.48
N ASP A 179 17.76 -11.60 1.79
CA ASP A 179 18.74 -10.72 2.47
C ASP A 179 18.85 -9.32 1.83
N CYS A 180 17.84 -8.90 1.10
CA CYS A 180 17.83 -7.67 0.31
C CYS A 180 16.53 -6.88 0.50
N SER A 181 15.47 -7.34 -0.14
CA SER A 181 14.18 -6.64 -0.22
C SER A 181 13.05 -7.38 0.48
N GLN A 182 13.23 -8.66 0.75
CA GLN A 182 12.21 -9.51 1.35
C GLN A 182 12.76 -10.32 2.52
N MET A 183 11.90 -10.52 3.52
CA MET A 183 12.21 -11.32 4.70
C MET A 183 10.97 -12.06 5.17
N PHE A 184 11.02 -13.40 5.17
CA PHE A 184 9.99 -14.18 5.84
C PHE A 184 9.90 -13.76 7.31
N TYR A 185 8.68 -13.55 7.78
CA TYR A 185 8.44 -13.12 9.16
C TYR A 185 7.84 -14.22 10.02
N LYS A 186 6.61 -14.60 9.71
CA LYS A 186 5.92 -15.70 10.39
C LYS A 186 4.68 -16.17 9.61
N GLU A 187 4.31 -17.42 9.80
CA GLU A 187 3.11 -18.02 9.22
C GLU A 187 3.03 -17.82 7.71
N ASN A 188 2.16 -16.91 7.28
CA ASN A 188 1.91 -16.58 5.87
C ASN A 188 2.34 -15.13 5.52
N VAL A 189 3.24 -14.54 6.30
CA VAL A 189 3.64 -13.14 6.15
C VAL A 189 5.10 -13.00 5.81
N VAL A 190 5.37 -12.21 4.79
CA VAL A 190 6.68 -11.75 4.37
C VAL A 190 6.72 -10.23 4.51
N LEU A 191 7.76 -9.71 5.13
CA LEU A 191 8.06 -8.29 5.12
C LEU A 191 8.74 -7.94 3.81
N ASN A 192 8.31 -6.85 3.18
CA ASN A 192 8.84 -6.40 1.90
C ASN A 192 9.26 -4.93 1.98
N TYR A 193 10.35 -4.60 1.28
CA TYR A 193 10.80 -3.24 1.06
C TYR A 193 11.05 -3.01 -0.42
N GLY A 194 10.33 -2.10 -1.00
CA GLY A 194 10.43 -1.82 -2.43
C GLY A 194 9.26 -0.97 -2.93
N SER A 195 8.90 -1.16 -4.20
CA SER A 195 7.76 -0.51 -4.86
C SER A 195 7.71 1.02 -4.78
N GLY A 196 8.84 1.68 -4.83
CA GLY A 196 8.90 3.12 -5.08
C GLY A 196 9.28 3.40 -6.53
N ALA A 197 9.67 4.62 -6.83
CA ALA A 197 10.15 5.05 -8.15
C ALA A 197 11.39 4.29 -8.65
N ILE A 198 12.04 3.51 -7.78
CA ILE A 198 13.31 2.83 -8.03
C ILE A 198 13.20 1.29 -8.12
N GLY A 199 12.00 0.71 -8.02
CA GLY A 199 11.82 -0.74 -8.09
C GLY A 199 12.35 -1.49 -6.85
N SER A 200 12.86 -2.73 -7.04
CA SER A 200 13.43 -3.52 -5.96
C SER A 200 14.72 -2.90 -5.45
N PHE A 201 14.79 -2.62 -4.17
CA PHE A 201 15.94 -2.01 -3.52
C PHE A 201 16.32 -2.75 -2.24
N CYS A 202 17.62 -3.01 -2.07
CA CYS A 202 18.10 -3.67 -0.86
C CYS A 202 18.08 -2.72 0.34
N THR A 203 17.44 -3.15 1.42
CA THR A 203 17.56 -2.47 2.70
C THR A 203 18.53 -3.18 3.63
N PRO A 204 19.44 -2.44 4.30
CA PRO A 204 20.31 -3.03 5.32
C PRO A 204 19.56 -3.73 6.45
N GLU A 205 18.29 -3.34 6.69
CA GLU A 205 17.47 -3.85 7.77
C GLU A 205 17.03 -5.30 7.58
N PHE A 206 17.00 -5.79 6.32
CA PHE A 206 16.62 -7.18 6.02
C PHE A 206 17.83 -8.12 5.92
N LYS A 207 19.05 -7.60 6.01
CA LYS A 207 20.25 -8.44 6.05
C LYS A 207 20.25 -9.29 7.32
N ARG A 208 20.45 -10.59 7.16
CA ARG A 208 20.69 -11.49 8.29
C ARG A 208 22.02 -11.13 8.92
N THR A 209 22.04 -10.89 10.20
CA THR A 209 23.29 -10.85 10.99
C THR A 209 23.84 -12.28 11.01
N LYS A 210 25.02 -12.46 10.41
CA LYS A 210 25.76 -13.73 10.45
C LYS A 210 26.24 -14.01 11.85
#